data_c650078a99f36c8492a3212b95914e7f
#
_entry.id   c650078a99f36c8492a3212b95914e7f
#
_cell.length_a   1.000
_cell.length_b   1.000
_cell.length_c   1.000
_cell.angle_alpha   90.00
_cell.angle_beta   90.00
_cell.angle_gamma   90.00
#
_symmetry.space_group_name_H-M   'P 1'
#
loop_
_entity.id
_entity.type
_entity.pdbx_description
1 polymer ?
#
loop_
_entity_poly.entity_id
_entity_poly.type
_entity_poly.pdbx_seq_one_letter_code
_entity_poly.pdbx_strand_id
1 'polypeptide(L)'
;MDTKNETSKIEAHALKKATADIFLTGGQVLNVYSGELLKTNIALKGERIWYVGPSSDVVGEDTQVLDLANKVIVPGYIDPHFHPWFIYNPVSFGEEACRLGTTTLFCDNLIFYMLMGGRLFERFMDSLSEMPIKFFWFCRAVPQTPMVNEDELFSSENLERLLSSPLVQSLGEITRWQELLKGNQKITEMIKAAKSLGKRVDGHTAGAKYEDLNAISRSGVESCHESINAGEALERLRLGFYVILRESSLRPDLSDLLRIVTENKVSTDRIMLTTDASSPLFYEEFGATDHVLETAIKQGLDPIMAYRMVTINPAVYFGMDHEVGGIAPGRYADILVLKDLVHPTPELVISKGRIIAEHSNLIEPFPWEGWEAFFPSASFSRRDWSAKGHLFQIASSEKSITFPTIKLINPVITRIEWVNFIIKDGLLDLGGGEGFCFLALINRDGKWVTNGIIQGFGAVEGLASSFNTATEILAIGRKPEAMSAAVNRVLEINGGIVAIEDGRLAYEFPLPLGGMMSDLPLRHLAQKDVELREFLSRRGYPYHDPLYTFIFLPNDFLPDARINYLGIVDIRNNKVLWERRDLENSL
;
A
#
# COMPACT_ATOMS: atom_id res chain seq x y z
N MET A 1 -11.99 27.35 -43.39
CA MET A 1 -10.63 27.05 -42.88
C MET A 1 -10.03 28.17 -42.02
N ASP A 2 -10.60 29.39 -42.00
CA ASP A 2 -9.99 30.55 -41.31
C ASP A 2 -10.39 30.75 -39.83
N THR A 3 -11.55 30.27 -39.41
CA THR A 3 -12.02 30.49 -38.04
C THR A 3 -11.20 29.78 -36.95
N LYS A 4 -10.67 28.59 -37.21
CA LYS A 4 -9.77 27.86 -36.25
C LYS A 4 -8.43 28.57 -36.08
N ASN A 5 -7.93 29.26 -37.10
CA ASN A 5 -6.66 29.95 -37.04
C ASN A 5 -6.75 31.31 -36.35
N GLU A 6 -7.91 31.98 -36.38
CA GLU A 6 -8.17 33.22 -35.67
C GLU A 6 -8.43 32.96 -34.17
N THR A 7 -9.21 31.94 -33.82
CA THR A 7 -9.41 31.53 -32.42
C THR A 7 -8.08 31.19 -31.72
N SER A 8 -7.22 30.42 -32.40
CA SER A 8 -5.90 30.07 -31.86
C SER A 8 -4.95 31.27 -31.70
N LYS A 9 -5.07 32.29 -32.57
CA LYS A 9 -4.29 33.56 -32.45
C LYS A 9 -4.83 34.47 -31.35
N ILE A 10 -6.14 34.50 -31.13
CA ILE A 10 -6.79 35.26 -30.04
C ILE A 10 -6.44 34.61 -28.70
N GLU A 11 -6.51 33.28 -28.60
CA GLU A 11 -6.07 32.55 -27.42
C GLU A 11 -4.58 32.78 -27.12
N ALA A 12 -3.70 32.66 -28.12
CA ALA A 12 -2.27 32.91 -27.97
C ALA A 12 -1.96 34.37 -27.57
N HIS A 13 -2.78 35.36 -27.97
CA HIS A 13 -2.61 36.76 -27.59
C HIS A 13 -3.18 37.06 -26.19
N ALA A 14 -4.29 36.42 -25.81
CA ALA A 14 -4.83 36.48 -24.44
C ALA A 14 -3.88 35.83 -23.43
N LEU A 15 -3.24 34.73 -23.82
CA LEU A 15 -2.22 34.04 -23.06
C LEU A 15 -1.00 34.93 -22.76
N LYS A 16 -0.59 35.81 -23.68
CA LYS A 16 0.52 36.77 -23.49
C LYS A 16 0.22 37.92 -22.53
N LYS A 17 -1.04 38.16 -22.17
CA LYS A 17 -1.44 39.24 -21.25
C LYS A 17 -1.82 38.75 -19.86
N ALA A 18 -1.93 37.44 -19.65
CA ALA A 18 -2.26 36.88 -18.35
C ALA A 18 -1.06 36.98 -17.40
N THR A 19 -1.31 37.33 -16.14
CA THR A 19 -0.31 37.36 -15.07
C THR A 19 -0.34 36.05 -14.29
N ALA A 20 0.82 35.68 -13.75
CA ALA A 20 0.97 34.53 -12.86
C ALA A 20 0.25 34.73 -11.52
N ASP A 21 -0.18 33.67 -10.90
CA ASP A 21 -0.64 33.70 -9.52
C ASP A 21 0.53 33.62 -8.54
N ILE A 22 1.52 32.74 -8.83
CA ILE A 22 2.76 32.59 -8.09
C ILE A 22 3.94 32.66 -9.07
N PHE A 23 5.01 33.36 -8.68
CA PHE A 23 6.26 33.47 -9.43
C PHE A 23 7.44 33.11 -8.57
N LEU A 24 8.17 32.05 -8.95
CA LEU A 24 9.34 31.53 -8.25
C LEU A 24 10.59 32.06 -8.98
N THR A 25 11.50 32.70 -8.24
CA THR A 25 12.72 33.31 -8.78
C THR A 25 13.93 33.08 -7.88
N GLY A 26 15.12 33.30 -8.39
CA GLY A 26 16.38 33.30 -7.61
C GLY A 26 16.98 31.92 -7.32
N GLY A 27 16.20 30.83 -7.42
CA GLY A 27 16.65 29.46 -7.15
C GLY A 27 17.30 28.76 -8.34
N GLN A 28 17.79 27.54 -8.09
CA GLN A 28 18.26 26.61 -9.12
C GLN A 28 17.19 25.53 -9.35
N VAL A 29 16.70 25.40 -10.56
CA VAL A 29 15.66 24.42 -10.96
C VAL A 29 16.33 23.15 -11.46
N LEU A 30 16.00 22.00 -10.87
CA LEU A 30 16.38 20.71 -11.41
C LEU A 30 15.51 20.38 -12.61
N ASN A 31 16.10 20.44 -13.80
CA ASN A 31 15.49 19.96 -15.01
C ASN A 31 15.71 18.44 -15.13
N VAL A 32 14.71 17.66 -14.76
CA VAL A 32 14.77 16.17 -14.78
C VAL A 32 14.82 15.58 -16.20
N TYR A 33 14.47 16.38 -17.23
CA TYR A 33 14.51 15.95 -18.63
C TYR A 33 15.95 15.98 -19.16
N SER A 34 16.71 17.06 -18.87
CA SER A 34 18.11 17.22 -19.33
C SER A 34 19.15 16.79 -18.30
N GLY A 35 18.75 16.64 -17.02
CA GLY A 35 19.67 16.31 -15.93
C GLY A 35 20.52 17.48 -15.47
N GLU A 36 20.04 18.73 -15.60
CA GLU A 36 20.78 19.95 -15.31
C GLU A 36 20.15 20.76 -14.17
N LEU A 37 20.97 21.51 -13.45
CA LEU A 37 20.52 22.58 -12.56
C LEU A 37 20.56 23.92 -13.31
N LEU A 38 19.39 24.50 -13.53
CA LEU A 38 19.23 25.72 -14.34
C LEU A 38 18.84 26.90 -13.45
N LYS A 39 19.48 28.08 -13.66
CA LYS A 39 19.00 29.34 -13.12
C LYS A 39 17.88 29.86 -14.02
N THR A 40 16.64 29.68 -13.59
CA THR A 40 15.45 30.07 -14.36
C THR A 40 14.32 30.41 -13.42
N ASN A 41 13.30 31.13 -13.90
CA ASN A 41 12.10 31.44 -13.16
C ASN A 41 10.98 30.47 -13.54
N ILE A 42 10.02 30.30 -12.65
CA ILE A 42 8.82 29.49 -12.87
C ILE A 42 7.61 30.35 -12.52
N ALA A 43 6.64 30.43 -13.42
CA ALA A 43 5.35 31.07 -13.18
C ALA A 43 4.24 30.03 -13.14
N LEU A 44 3.37 30.13 -12.14
CA LEU A 44 2.22 29.26 -11.93
C LEU A 44 0.92 30.02 -12.20
N LYS A 45 -0.06 29.36 -12.82
CA LYS A 45 -1.40 29.87 -13.05
C LYS A 45 -2.43 28.79 -12.77
N GLY A 46 -3.31 29.00 -11.80
CA GLY A 46 -4.19 27.95 -11.30
C GLY A 46 -3.36 26.73 -10.87
N GLU A 47 -3.77 25.55 -11.29
CA GLU A 47 -3.11 24.31 -10.96
C GLU A 47 -1.89 23.97 -11.84
N ARG A 48 -1.51 24.83 -12.81
CA ARG A 48 -0.55 24.50 -13.85
C ARG A 48 0.68 25.40 -13.85
N ILE A 49 1.80 24.81 -14.27
CA ILE A 49 3.00 25.57 -14.62
C ILE A 49 2.71 26.32 -15.91
N TRP A 50 2.77 27.63 -15.84
CA TRP A 50 2.45 28.52 -16.95
C TRP A 50 3.66 28.86 -17.81
N TYR A 51 4.79 29.13 -17.16
CA TYR A 51 6.01 29.53 -17.82
C TYR A 51 7.23 29.02 -17.06
N VAL A 52 8.26 28.66 -17.81
CA VAL A 52 9.60 28.37 -17.28
C VAL A 52 10.60 29.09 -18.20
N GLY A 53 11.38 30.03 -17.65
CA GLY A 53 12.31 30.81 -18.43
C GLY A 53 12.83 32.06 -17.71
N PRO A 54 13.69 32.88 -18.36
CA PRO A 54 14.35 34.00 -17.73
C PRO A 54 13.45 35.26 -17.57
N SER A 55 12.31 35.37 -18.31
CA SER A 55 11.48 36.57 -18.29
C SER A 55 10.67 36.70 -16.99
N SER A 56 10.45 37.92 -16.56
CA SER A 56 9.52 38.34 -15.51
C SER A 56 8.26 39.05 -16.05
N ASP A 57 8.05 39.09 -17.36
CA ASP A 57 6.93 39.80 -17.98
C ASP A 57 5.55 39.27 -17.60
N VAL A 58 5.52 38.08 -16.97
CA VAL A 58 4.31 37.40 -16.46
C VAL A 58 3.95 37.81 -15.03
N VAL A 59 4.73 38.66 -14.38
CA VAL A 59 4.46 39.17 -13.03
C VAL A 59 3.53 40.37 -13.11
N GLY A 60 2.41 40.32 -12.40
CA GLY A 60 1.43 41.38 -12.26
C GLY A 60 1.33 41.89 -10.82
N GLU A 61 0.41 42.84 -10.59
CA GLU A 61 0.23 43.46 -9.26
C GLU A 61 -0.20 42.43 -8.19
N ASP A 62 -1.03 41.44 -8.58
CA ASP A 62 -1.56 40.38 -7.69
C ASP A 62 -0.66 39.13 -7.63
N THR A 63 0.46 39.11 -8.34
CA THR A 63 1.36 37.93 -8.38
C THR A 63 2.13 37.80 -7.06
N GLN A 64 1.99 36.66 -6.39
CA GLN A 64 2.85 36.30 -5.24
C GLN A 64 4.24 35.94 -5.74
N VAL A 65 5.25 36.78 -5.44
CA VAL A 65 6.63 36.53 -5.82
C VAL A 65 7.39 35.89 -4.66
N LEU A 66 7.98 34.71 -4.90
CA LEU A 66 8.82 33.99 -3.94
C LEU A 66 10.28 34.04 -4.41
N ASP A 67 11.13 34.75 -3.65
CA ASP A 67 12.58 34.73 -3.86
C ASP A 67 13.20 33.52 -3.17
N LEU A 68 13.71 32.60 -3.98
CA LEU A 68 14.27 31.30 -3.56
C LEU A 68 15.82 31.30 -3.72
N ALA A 69 16.46 32.43 -3.53
CA ALA A 69 17.91 32.55 -3.61
C ALA A 69 18.60 31.49 -2.72
N ASN A 70 19.58 30.77 -3.29
CA ASN A 70 20.34 29.69 -2.65
C ASN A 70 19.51 28.40 -2.34
N LYS A 71 18.33 28.25 -2.93
CA LYS A 71 17.52 27.04 -2.84
C LYS A 71 17.55 26.25 -4.14
N VAL A 72 17.22 24.96 -4.03
CA VAL A 72 17.02 24.08 -5.18
C VAL A 72 15.53 23.79 -5.32
N ILE A 73 15.04 23.90 -6.53
CA ILE A 73 13.63 23.69 -6.88
C ILE A 73 13.55 22.40 -7.68
N VAL A 74 12.73 21.44 -7.22
CA VAL A 74 12.57 20.13 -7.88
C VAL A 74 11.09 19.82 -8.12
N PRO A 75 10.73 18.90 -9.04
CA PRO A 75 9.36 18.44 -9.17
C PRO A 75 8.88 17.72 -7.91
N GLY A 76 7.57 17.75 -7.66
CA GLY A 76 6.94 16.92 -6.63
C GLY A 76 7.24 15.43 -6.80
N TYR A 77 7.47 14.73 -5.69
CA TYR A 77 7.78 13.29 -5.71
C TYR A 77 6.56 12.47 -6.09
N ILE A 78 6.83 11.33 -6.71
CA ILE A 78 5.86 10.31 -7.11
C ILE A 78 6.24 9.00 -6.45
N ASP A 79 5.34 8.41 -5.65
CA ASP A 79 5.47 7.01 -5.26
C ASP A 79 4.71 6.15 -6.27
N PRO A 80 5.41 5.28 -7.04
CA PRO A 80 4.83 4.51 -8.13
C PRO A 80 4.06 3.26 -7.69
N HIS A 81 4.12 2.88 -6.41
CA HIS A 81 3.46 1.68 -5.89
C HIS A 81 3.17 1.81 -4.40
N PHE A 82 1.90 1.96 -4.03
CA PHE A 82 1.52 2.26 -2.67
C PHE A 82 0.20 1.57 -2.26
N HIS A 83 0.14 1.12 -0.98
CA HIS A 83 -1.06 0.52 -0.38
C HIS A 83 -1.70 1.47 0.63
N PRO A 84 -2.64 2.35 0.23
CA PRO A 84 -3.21 3.40 1.09
C PRO A 84 -4.25 2.88 2.09
N TRP A 85 -4.21 1.60 2.44
CA TRP A 85 -5.12 0.89 3.33
C TRP A 85 -4.39 0.12 4.45
N PHE A 86 -3.14 0.46 4.73
CA PHE A 86 -2.34 -0.18 5.77
C PHE A 86 -2.51 0.53 7.12
N ILE A 87 -3.58 0.22 7.88
CA ILE A 87 -3.94 0.88 9.15
C ILE A 87 -4.35 2.35 8.99
N TYR A 88 -3.58 3.15 8.25
CA TYR A 88 -3.93 4.52 7.85
C TYR A 88 -4.89 4.51 6.65
N ASN A 89 -5.51 5.64 6.41
CA ASN A 89 -6.39 5.88 5.26
C ASN A 89 -5.71 6.81 4.24
N PRO A 90 -6.23 6.93 3.00
CA PRO A 90 -5.61 7.77 1.98
C PRO A 90 -5.47 9.24 2.37
N VAL A 91 -6.38 9.78 3.17
CA VAL A 91 -6.33 11.19 3.58
C VAL A 91 -5.22 11.41 4.60
N SER A 92 -5.23 10.65 5.70
CA SER A 92 -4.22 10.79 6.77
C SER A 92 -2.80 10.47 6.28
N PHE A 93 -2.63 9.49 5.38
CA PHE A 93 -1.35 9.25 4.74
C PHE A 93 -1.02 10.33 3.70
N GLY A 94 -2.01 10.79 2.92
CA GLY A 94 -1.82 11.86 1.93
C GLY A 94 -1.32 13.15 2.54
N GLU A 95 -1.81 13.52 3.72
CA GLU A 95 -1.32 14.65 4.51
C GLU A 95 0.16 14.48 4.86
N GLU A 96 0.52 13.30 5.37
CA GLU A 96 1.90 12.98 5.75
C GLU A 96 2.83 12.99 4.54
N ALA A 97 2.48 12.29 3.49
CA ALA A 97 3.26 12.18 2.26
C ALA A 97 3.43 13.54 1.57
N CYS A 98 2.35 14.35 1.52
CA CYS A 98 2.36 15.64 0.84
C CYS A 98 3.25 16.65 1.57
N ARG A 99 3.19 16.74 2.91
CA ARG A 99 4.06 17.66 3.67
C ARG A 99 5.55 17.32 3.55
N LEU A 100 5.86 16.07 3.16
CA LEU A 100 7.21 15.56 2.91
C LEU A 100 7.57 15.53 1.41
N GLY A 101 6.72 16.11 0.55
CA GLY A 101 7.02 16.33 -0.86
C GLY A 101 6.43 15.34 -1.84
N THR A 102 5.75 14.29 -1.39
CA THR A 102 5.06 13.36 -2.31
C THR A 102 3.74 13.99 -2.77
N THR A 103 3.65 14.37 -4.02
CA THR A 103 2.47 15.04 -4.60
C THR A 103 1.61 14.11 -5.47
N THR A 104 2.12 12.91 -5.74
CA THR A 104 1.41 11.92 -6.57
C THR A 104 1.66 10.51 -6.05
N LEU A 105 0.60 9.72 -5.90
CA LEU A 105 0.61 8.33 -5.46
C LEU A 105 -0.08 7.44 -6.49
N PHE A 106 0.54 6.31 -6.82
CA PHE A 106 -0.09 5.23 -7.59
C PHE A 106 -0.47 4.10 -6.63
N CYS A 107 -1.77 3.92 -6.42
CA CYS A 107 -2.34 3.22 -5.29
C CYS A 107 -2.97 1.88 -5.66
N ASP A 108 -2.72 0.85 -4.86
CA ASP A 108 -3.46 -0.41 -4.91
C ASP A 108 -4.90 -0.23 -4.40
N ASN A 109 -5.85 -0.76 -5.14
CA ASN A 109 -7.28 -0.66 -4.83
C ASN A 109 -7.85 -1.86 -4.06
N LEU A 110 -7.07 -2.90 -3.77
CA LEU A 110 -7.57 -4.21 -3.33
C LEU A 110 -8.64 -4.11 -2.23
N ILE A 111 -8.26 -3.56 -1.09
CA ILE A 111 -9.15 -3.53 0.09
C ILE A 111 -10.36 -2.64 -0.13
N PHE A 112 -10.17 -1.46 -0.75
CA PHE A 112 -11.29 -0.59 -1.07
C PHE A 112 -12.28 -1.26 -2.02
N TYR A 113 -11.79 -1.94 -3.05
CA TYR A 113 -12.62 -2.63 -4.01
C TYR A 113 -13.36 -3.82 -3.38
N MET A 114 -12.72 -4.58 -2.50
CA MET A 114 -13.33 -5.68 -1.77
C MET A 114 -14.44 -5.20 -0.81
N LEU A 115 -14.26 -4.06 -0.16
CA LEU A 115 -15.21 -3.53 0.81
C LEU A 115 -16.35 -2.75 0.19
N MET A 116 -16.10 -2.02 -0.89
CA MET A 116 -17.05 -1.09 -1.51
C MET A 116 -17.74 -1.66 -2.75
N GLY A 117 -17.08 -2.59 -3.46
CA GLY A 117 -17.48 -2.97 -4.81
C GLY A 117 -17.19 -1.87 -5.83
N GLY A 118 -17.40 -2.18 -7.14
CA GLY A 118 -16.93 -1.31 -8.22
C GLY A 118 -17.48 0.10 -8.21
N ARG A 119 -18.82 0.27 -8.13
CA ARG A 119 -19.47 1.60 -8.26
C ARG A 119 -19.19 2.52 -7.08
N LEU A 120 -19.17 2.00 -5.87
CA LEU A 120 -18.89 2.83 -4.70
C LEU A 120 -17.41 3.22 -4.68
N PHE A 121 -16.52 2.31 -5.11
CA PHE A 121 -15.11 2.62 -5.25
C PHE A 121 -14.84 3.70 -6.32
N GLU A 122 -15.54 3.69 -7.47
CA GLU A 122 -15.45 4.77 -8.47
C GLU A 122 -15.79 6.13 -7.84
N ARG A 123 -16.89 6.23 -7.09
CA ARG A 123 -17.25 7.46 -6.37
C ARG A 123 -16.20 7.87 -5.32
N PHE A 124 -15.58 6.89 -4.68
CA PHE A 124 -14.50 7.14 -3.72
C PHE A 124 -13.27 7.75 -4.40
N MET A 125 -12.86 7.20 -5.55
CA MET A 125 -11.76 7.75 -6.34
C MET A 125 -12.04 9.21 -6.76
N ASP A 126 -13.26 9.49 -7.24
CA ASP A 126 -13.69 10.84 -7.63
C ASP A 126 -13.61 11.82 -6.45
N SER A 127 -14.07 11.41 -5.26
CA SER A 127 -14.00 12.25 -4.05
C SER A 127 -12.56 12.55 -3.63
N LEU A 128 -11.61 11.63 -3.80
CA LEU A 128 -10.20 11.85 -3.50
C LEU A 128 -9.50 12.73 -4.55
N SER A 129 -10.06 12.89 -5.75
CA SER A 129 -9.45 13.72 -6.81
C SER A 129 -9.38 15.21 -6.45
N GLU A 130 -10.23 15.67 -5.53
CA GLU A 130 -10.26 17.05 -5.02
C GLU A 130 -9.12 17.35 -4.01
N MET A 131 -8.41 16.31 -3.53
CA MET A 131 -7.34 16.47 -2.57
C MET A 131 -6.13 17.24 -3.18
N PRO A 132 -5.34 17.92 -2.35
CA PRO A 132 -4.11 18.55 -2.82
C PRO A 132 -3.11 17.58 -3.45
N ILE A 133 -3.08 16.34 -2.97
CA ILE A 133 -2.28 15.23 -3.55
C ILE A 133 -3.10 14.50 -4.63
N LYS A 134 -2.41 13.94 -5.62
CA LYS A 134 -3.04 13.16 -6.71
C LYS A 134 -2.98 11.67 -6.39
N PHE A 135 -4.16 11.01 -6.41
CA PHE A 135 -4.28 9.56 -6.30
C PHE A 135 -4.62 8.98 -7.66
N PHE A 136 -3.72 8.18 -8.20
CA PHE A 136 -3.98 7.28 -9.33
C PHE A 136 -4.05 5.85 -8.81
N TRP A 137 -4.78 4.98 -9.52
CA TRP A 137 -5.13 3.68 -8.98
C TRP A 137 -4.69 2.54 -9.88
N PHE A 138 -4.44 1.41 -9.26
CA PHE A 138 -4.38 0.12 -9.92
C PHE A 138 -5.76 -0.52 -9.92
N CYS A 139 -6.02 -1.40 -10.88
CA CYS A 139 -7.18 -2.27 -10.92
C CYS A 139 -6.73 -3.71 -10.67
N ARG A 140 -7.05 -4.29 -9.54
CA ARG A 140 -6.76 -5.70 -9.28
C ARG A 140 -7.61 -6.59 -10.17
N ALA A 141 -6.98 -7.59 -10.84
CA ALA A 141 -7.68 -8.60 -11.63
C ALA A 141 -8.34 -9.67 -10.76
N VAL A 142 -7.72 -9.97 -9.62
CA VAL A 142 -8.13 -10.98 -8.63
C VAL A 142 -7.69 -10.54 -7.24
N PRO A 143 -8.35 -11.02 -6.16
CA PRO A 143 -7.89 -10.77 -4.79
C PRO A 143 -6.55 -11.46 -4.52
N GLN A 144 -5.88 -11.07 -3.45
CA GLN A 144 -4.66 -11.75 -3.02
C GLN A 144 -4.92 -13.18 -2.55
N THR A 145 -5.98 -13.36 -1.77
CA THR A 145 -6.43 -14.67 -1.27
C THR A 145 -7.76 -15.00 -1.91
N PRO A 146 -7.98 -16.22 -2.43
CA PRO A 146 -9.26 -16.62 -2.96
C PRO A 146 -10.40 -16.41 -1.95
N MET A 147 -11.54 -15.94 -2.43
CA MET A 147 -12.70 -15.63 -1.60
C MET A 147 -14.00 -16.21 -2.19
N VAL A 148 -15.04 -16.34 -1.36
CA VAL A 148 -16.27 -17.01 -1.74
C VAL A 148 -16.97 -16.36 -2.95
N ASN A 149 -16.97 -15.03 -3.06
CA ASN A 149 -17.67 -14.27 -4.11
C ASN A 149 -16.69 -13.68 -5.14
N GLU A 150 -15.52 -14.31 -5.35
CA GLU A 150 -14.46 -13.77 -6.21
C GLU A 150 -14.96 -13.47 -7.63
N ASP A 151 -15.69 -14.42 -8.26
CA ASP A 151 -16.13 -14.27 -9.65
C ASP A 151 -17.20 -13.19 -9.85
N GLU A 152 -18.02 -12.93 -8.84
CA GLU A 152 -19.02 -11.87 -8.88
C GLU A 152 -18.36 -10.50 -8.72
N LEU A 153 -17.56 -10.34 -7.67
CA LEU A 153 -16.92 -9.06 -7.35
C LEU A 153 -15.90 -8.67 -8.42
N PHE A 154 -15.03 -9.59 -8.80
CA PHE A 154 -14.00 -9.38 -9.82
C PHE A 154 -14.47 -9.83 -11.22
N SER A 155 -15.73 -9.62 -11.58
CA SER A 155 -16.22 -9.94 -12.92
C SER A 155 -15.53 -9.08 -13.99
N SER A 156 -15.35 -9.64 -15.21
CA SER A 156 -14.69 -8.92 -16.31
C SER A 156 -15.38 -7.59 -16.62
N GLU A 157 -16.73 -7.55 -16.58
CA GLU A 157 -17.51 -6.33 -16.81
C GLU A 157 -17.18 -5.22 -15.80
N ASN A 158 -17.13 -5.56 -14.50
CA ASN A 158 -16.79 -4.61 -13.45
C ASN A 158 -15.35 -4.10 -13.59
N LEU A 159 -14.41 -4.99 -13.91
CA LEU A 159 -13.00 -4.64 -14.01
C LEU A 159 -12.69 -3.83 -15.27
N GLU A 160 -13.30 -4.15 -16.42
CA GLU A 160 -13.15 -3.38 -17.66
C GLU A 160 -13.70 -1.96 -17.52
N ARG A 161 -14.85 -1.81 -16.82
CA ARG A 161 -15.38 -0.50 -16.48
C ARG A 161 -14.41 0.30 -15.62
N LEU A 162 -13.86 -0.31 -14.58
CA LEU A 162 -12.89 0.33 -13.68
C LEU A 162 -11.60 0.71 -14.42
N LEU A 163 -11.06 -0.19 -15.25
CA LEU A 163 -9.91 0.07 -16.10
C LEU A 163 -10.12 1.25 -17.07
N SER A 164 -11.36 1.49 -17.49
CA SER A 164 -11.67 2.59 -18.40
C SER A 164 -11.62 3.97 -17.72
N SER A 165 -11.59 4.03 -16.38
CA SER A 165 -11.47 5.29 -15.65
C SER A 165 -10.12 5.98 -15.93
N PRO A 166 -10.10 7.31 -16.11
CA PRO A 166 -8.85 8.07 -16.24
C PRO A 166 -8.00 8.09 -14.96
N LEU A 167 -8.60 7.80 -13.80
CA LEU A 167 -7.89 7.71 -12.53
C LEU A 167 -7.20 6.36 -12.33
N VAL A 168 -7.50 5.36 -13.15
CA VAL A 168 -6.86 4.03 -13.11
C VAL A 168 -5.77 3.98 -14.17
N GLN A 169 -4.51 3.73 -13.79
CA GLN A 169 -3.36 3.78 -14.68
C GLN A 169 -2.72 2.42 -14.95
N SER A 170 -3.04 1.41 -14.16
CA SER A 170 -2.47 0.08 -14.29
C SER A 170 -3.47 -1.01 -13.94
N LEU A 171 -3.31 -2.17 -14.56
CA LEU A 171 -3.82 -3.43 -14.03
C LEU A 171 -2.78 -4.00 -13.06
N GLY A 172 -3.18 -4.39 -11.89
CA GLY A 172 -2.25 -5.01 -10.92
C GLY A 172 -2.56 -4.65 -9.48
N GLU A 173 -1.73 -5.14 -8.56
CA GLU A 173 -0.54 -5.98 -8.85
C GLU A 173 -0.97 -7.44 -9.12
N ILE A 174 -0.26 -8.11 -10.02
CA ILE A 174 -0.50 -9.53 -10.32
C ILE A 174 0.26 -10.39 -9.29
N THR A 175 -0.35 -10.64 -8.13
CA THR A 175 0.22 -11.47 -7.05
C THR A 175 0.11 -12.96 -7.35
N ARG A 176 -0.96 -13.38 -8.04
CA ARG A 176 -1.23 -14.80 -8.38
C ARG A 176 -0.58 -15.16 -9.74
N TRP A 177 0.71 -14.79 -9.93
CA TRP A 177 1.43 -15.03 -11.17
C TRP A 177 1.58 -16.51 -11.55
N GLN A 178 1.58 -17.41 -10.55
CA GLN A 178 1.58 -18.85 -10.82
C GLN A 178 0.30 -19.31 -11.54
N GLU A 179 -0.83 -18.69 -11.24
CA GLU A 179 -2.09 -18.96 -11.95
C GLU A 179 -2.06 -18.40 -13.37
N LEU A 180 -1.49 -17.22 -13.57
CA LEU A 180 -1.25 -16.68 -14.91
C LEU A 180 -0.44 -17.67 -15.76
N LEU A 181 0.64 -18.25 -15.21
CA LEU A 181 1.45 -19.24 -15.91
C LEU A 181 0.73 -20.58 -16.14
N LYS A 182 -0.23 -20.94 -15.29
CA LYS A 182 -1.12 -22.11 -15.49
C LYS A 182 -2.26 -21.83 -16.48
N GLY A 183 -2.34 -20.62 -17.04
CA GLY A 183 -3.34 -20.25 -18.05
C GLY A 183 -4.66 -19.75 -17.47
N ASN A 184 -4.66 -19.12 -16.29
CA ASN A 184 -5.88 -18.48 -15.77
C ASN A 184 -6.41 -17.48 -16.79
N GLN A 185 -7.62 -17.80 -17.32
CA GLN A 185 -8.22 -17.07 -18.43
C GLN A 185 -8.56 -15.64 -18.04
N LYS A 186 -9.13 -15.43 -16.84
CA LYS A 186 -9.52 -14.13 -16.31
C LYS A 186 -8.34 -13.17 -16.23
N ILE A 187 -7.23 -13.59 -15.60
CA ILE A 187 -6.02 -12.75 -15.51
C ILE A 187 -5.51 -12.41 -16.92
N THR A 188 -5.49 -13.40 -17.81
CA THR A 188 -5.01 -13.21 -19.19
C THR A 188 -5.89 -12.23 -20.00
N GLU A 189 -7.21 -12.31 -19.87
CA GLU A 189 -8.16 -11.41 -20.52
C GLU A 189 -8.03 -9.98 -19.98
N MET A 190 -7.88 -9.83 -18.67
CA MET A 190 -7.69 -8.51 -18.06
C MET A 190 -6.38 -7.86 -18.45
N ILE A 191 -5.29 -8.63 -18.60
CA ILE A 191 -4.02 -8.11 -19.16
C ILE A 191 -4.22 -7.58 -20.59
N LYS A 192 -4.96 -8.32 -21.43
CA LYS A 192 -5.27 -7.88 -22.81
C LYS A 192 -6.12 -6.61 -22.80
N ALA A 193 -7.13 -6.53 -21.93
CA ALA A 193 -7.97 -5.35 -21.79
C ALA A 193 -7.16 -4.11 -21.35
N ALA A 194 -6.30 -4.23 -20.33
CA ALA A 194 -5.42 -3.16 -19.89
C ALA A 194 -4.51 -2.67 -21.04
N LYS A 195 -3.86 -3.59 -21.76
CA LYS A 195 -3.01 -3.26 -22.91
C LYS A 195 -3.77 -2.56 -24.04
N SER A 196 -5.00 -2.98 -24.33
CA SER A 196 -5.83 -2.34 -25.37
C SER A 196 -6.19 -0.90 -25.03
N LEU A 197 -6.24 -0.57 -23.74
CA LEU A 197 -6.47 0.78 -23.22
C LEU A 197 -5.16 1.59 -23.04
N GLY A 198 -4.01 1.04 -23.43
CA GLY A 198 -2.71 1.68 -23.27
C GLY A 198 -2.21 1.74 -21.82
N LYS A 199 -2.83 0.96 -20.91
CA LYS A 199 -2.48 0.95 -19.49
C LYS A 199 -1.39 -0.06 -19.17
N ARG A 200 -0.67 0.16 -18.08
CA ARG A 200 0.40 -0.70 -17.62
C ARG A 200 -0.13 -1.97 -16.95
N VAL A 201 0.75 -2.95 -16.79
CA VAL A 201 0.48 -4.16 -16.00
C VAL A 201 1.58 -4.33 -14.97
N ASP A 202 1.21 -4.14 -13.71
CA ASP A 202 2.11 -4.25 -12.58
C ASP A 202 2.14 -5.66 -12.01
N GLY A 203 3.32 -6.16 -11.68
CA GLY A 203 3.55 -7.52 -11.22
C GLY A 203 4.15 -7.60 -9.83
N HIS A 204 3.70 -8.59 -9.08
CA HIS A 204 4.26 -9.02 -7.81
C HIS A 204 4.91 -10.40 -7.99
N THR A 205 6.16 -10.42 -8.53
CA THR A 205 6.81 -11.67 -8.95
C THR A 205 7.75 -12.23 -7.87
N ALA A 206 7.32 -12.17 -6.60
CA ALA A 206 8.09 -12.72 -5.49
C ALA A 206 8.38 -14.21 -5.71
N GLY A 207 9.65 -14.60 -5.59
CA GLY A 207 10.11 -15.99 -5.73
C GLY A 207 10.10 -16.55 -7.15
N ALA A 208 9.72 -15.77 -8.17
CA ALA A 208 9.79 -16.19 -9.57
C ALA A 208 11.24 -16.38 -10.03
N LYS A 209 11.51 -17.51 -10.66
CA LYS A 209 12.82 -17.82 -11.24
C LYS A 209 12.95 -17.16 -12.63
N TYR A 210 14.15 -17.19 -13.17
CA TYR A 210 14.45 -16.56 -14.47
C TYR A 210 13.54 -17.06 -15.62
N GLU A 211 13.24 -18.37 -15.64
CA GLU A 211 12.34 -18.98 -16.63
C GLU A 211 10.90 -18.50 -16.45
N ASP A 212 10.44 -18.38 -15.18
CA ASP A 212 9.11 -17.86 -14.85
C ASP A 212 9.00 -16.38 -15.27
N LEU A 213 10.03 -15.57 -14.97
CA LEU A 213 10.09 -14.16 -15.38
C LEU A 213 9.98 -13.96 -16.88
N ASN A 214 10.63 -14.83 -17.69
CA ASN A 214 10.47 -14.83 -19.15
C ASN A 214 9.03 -15.07 -19.58
N ALA A 215 8.34 -16.03 -18.94
CA ALA A 215 6.95 -16.34 -19.25
C ALA A 215 6.00 -15.23 -18.80
N ILE A 216 6.22 -14.67 -17.60
CA ILE A 216 5.45 -13.55 -17.03
C ILE A 216 5.59 -12.30 -17.93
N SER A 217 6.81 -11.94 -18.35
CA SER A 217 7.05 -10.81 -19.26
C SER A 217 6.33 -10.98 -20.59
N ARG A 218 6.39 -12.19 -21.20
CA ARG A 218 5.64 -12.50 -22.44
C ARG A 218 4.12 -12.41 -22.25
N SER A 219 3.62 -12.65 -21.06
CA SER A 219 2.19 -12.50 -20.74
C SER A 219 1.75 -11.04 -20.64
N GLY A 220 2.69 -10.08 -20.66
CA GLY A 220 2.40 -8.66 -20.69
C GLY A 220 2.63 -7.89 -19.39
N VAL A 221 3.13 -8.54 -18.33
CA VAL A 221 3.56 -7.87 -17.08
C VAL A 221 4.83 -7.07 -17.34
N GLU A 222 4.87 -5.82 -16.87
CA GLU A 222 5.90 -4.83 -17.25
C GLU A 222 6.75 -4.33 -16.10
N SER A 223 6.31 -4.48 -14.85
CA SER A 223 7.03 -4.00 -13.66
C SER A 223 7.05 -5.02 -12.54
N CYS A 224 7.95 -4.81 -11.57
CA CYS A 224 7.99 -5.59 -10.34
C CYS A 224 8.72 -4.81 -9.24
N HIS A 225 8.17 -4.87 -8.00
CA HIS A 225 8.74 -4.27 -6.79
C HIS A 225 9.26 -5.33 -5.79
N GLU A 226 9.26 -6.62 -6.14
CA GLU A 226 9.52 -7.75 -5.24
C GLU A 226 10.94 -8.33 -5.29
N SER A 227 11.89 -7.64 -5.89
CA SER A 227 13.30 -8.03 -5.79
C SER A 227 13.80 -7.87 -4.35
N ILE A 228 14.53 -8.86 -3.83
CA ILE A 228 15.07 -8.84 -2.47
C ILE A 228 16.59 -8.61 -2.41
N ASN A 229 17.24 -8.59 -3.57
CA ASN A 229 18.68 -8.36 -3.71
C ASN A 229 19.01 -7.85 -5.11
N ALA A 230 20.22 -7.33 -5.26
CA ALA A 230 20.71 -6.77 -6.53
C ALA A 230 20.64 -7.77 -7.70
N GLY A 231 20.91 -9.06 -7.45
CA GLY A 231 20.85 -10.10 -8.49
C GLY A 231 19.46 -10.23 -9.09
N GLU A 232 18.43 -10.36 -8.25
CA GLU A 232 17.04 -10.46 -8.68
C GLU A 232 16.55 -9.18 -9.41
N ALA A 233 16.95 -8.00 -8.91
CA ALA A 233 16.63 -6.74 -9.57
C ALA A 233 17.26 -6.66 -10.97
N LEU A 234 18.51 -7.09 -11.10
CA LEU A 234 19.24 -7.11 -12.37
C LEU A 234 18.63 -8.11 -13.38
N GLU A 235 18.18 -9.28 -12.93
CA GLU A 235 17.51 -10.26 -13.80
C GLU A 235 16.23 -9.66 -14.40
N ARG A 236 15.39 -9.02 -13.59
CA ARG A 236 14.17 -8.35 -14.07
C ARG A 236 14.48 -7.23 -15.04
N LEU A 237 15.45 -6.37 -14.71
CA LEU A 237 15.86 -5.28 -15.58
C LEU A 237 16.35 -5.78 -16.96
N ARG A 238 17.16 -6.85 -16.99
CA ARG A 238 17.67 -7.49 -18.22
C ARG A 238 16.55 -8.09 -19.09
N LEU A 239 15.45 -8.50 -18.48
CA LEU A 239 14.25 -8.98 -19.18
C LEU A 239 13.30 -7.85 -19.61
N GLY A 240 13.68 -6.59 -19.38
CA GLY A 240 12.93 -5.43 -19.83
C GLY A 240 11.84 -4.96 -18.86
N PHE A 241 11.77 -5.50 -17.65
CA PHE A 241 10.89 -4.96 -16.62
C PHE A 241 11.30 -3.56 -16.20
N TYR A 242 10.34 -2.75 -15.81
CA TYR A 242 10.58 -1.65 -14.90
C TYR A 242 10.77 -2.22 -13.49
N VAL A 243 11.84 -1.83 -12.83
CA VAL A 243 12.19 -2.35 -11.50
C VAL A 243 11.95 -1.26 -10.47
N ILE A 244 11.11 -1.55 -9.50
CA ILE A 244 10.78 -0.62 -8.43
C ILE A 244 11.55 -1.07 -7.19
N LEU A 245 12.52 -0.29 -6.75
CA LEU A 245 13.37 -0.59 -5.61
C LEU A 245 12.69 -0.08 -4.34
N ARG A 246 12.64 -0.92 -3.31
CA ARG A 246 11.83 -0.69 -2.13
C ARG A 246 12.66 -0.40 -0.89
N GLU A 247 12.17 0.58 -0.09
CA GLU A 247 12.59 0.82 1.28
C GLU A 247 11.35 0.92 2.17
N SER A 248 11.17 -0.02 3.08
CA SER A 248 9.99 -0.07 3.95
C SER A 248 10.31 -0.69 5.31
N SER A 249 9.40 -0.53 6.28
CA SER A 249 9.56 -1.11 7.63
C SER A 249 9.71 -2.63 7.63
N LEU A 250 9.06 -3.32 6.68
CA LEU A 250 9.19 -4.78 6.50
C LEU A 250 10.46 -5.16 5.74
N ARG A 251 10.80 -4.39 4.72
CA ARG A 251 11.79 -4.72 3.70
C ARG A 251 12.74 -3.53 3.46
N PRO A 252 13.74 -3.32 4.33
CA PRO A 252 14.76 -2.29 4.15
C PRO A 252 15.85 -2.78 3.17
N ASP A 253 15.42 -3.14 1.94
CA ASP A 253 16.28 -3.82 0.96
C ASP A 253 17.04 -2.85 0.06
N LEU A 254 16.71 -1.54 0.09
CA LEU A 254 17.17 -0.55 -0.87
C LEU A 254 18.70 -0.50 -0.99
N SER A 255 19.43 -0.61 0.12
CA SER A 255 20.90 -0.58 0.12
C SER A 255 21.52 -1.69 -0.73
N ASP A 256 20.99 -2.91 -0.67
CA ASP A 256 21.46 -4.01 -1.54
C ASP A 256 20.97 -3.85 -2.97
N LEU A 257 19.71 -3.46 -3.15
CA LEU A 257 19.10 -3.27 -4.47
C LEU A 257 19.83 -2.20 -5.30
N LEU A 258 20.27 -1.10 -4.69
CA LEU A 258 20.99 -0.01 -5.37
C LEU A 258 22.34 -0.43 -5.95
N ARG A 259 22.88 -1.57 -5.56
CA ARG A 259 24.14 -2.11 -6.11
C ARG A 259 24.05 -2.34 -7.62
N ILE A 260 22.86 -2.54 -8.18
CA ILE A 260 22.69 -2.60 -9.65
C ILE A 260 23.12 -1.29 -10.33
N VAL A 261 22.97 -0.15 -9.65
CA VAL A 261 23.41 1.15 -10.16
C VAL A 261 24.82 1.48 -9.69
N THR A 262 25.10 1.37 -8.39
CA THR A 262 26.37 1.82 -7.80
C THR A 262 27.56 0.91 -8.19
N GLU A 263 27.35 -0.39 -8.36
CA GLU A 263 28.37 -1.36 -8.75
C GLU A 263 28.27 -1.76 -10.24
N ASN A 264 27.07 -2.20 -10.69
CA ASN A 264 26.89 -2.69 -12.06
C ASN A 264 26.74 -1.61 -13.12
N LYS A 265 26.55 -0.33 -12.71
CA LYS A 265 26.46 0.84 -13.61
C LYS A 265 25.37 0.71 -14.68
N VAL A 266 24.22 0.12 -14.36
CA VAL A 266 23.11 -0.01 -15.30
C VAL A 266 22.45 1.34 -15.56
N SER A 267 21.74 1.49 -16.72
CA SER A 267 20.85 2.63 -16.95
C SER A 267 19.73 2.67 -15.92
N THR A 268 19.40 3.87 -15.46
CA THR A 268 18.37 4.11 -14.43
C THR A 268 16.99 4.43 -15.00
N ASP A 269 16.83 4.53 -16.32
CA ASP A 269 15.59 4.96 -16.97
C ASP A 269 14.39 4.04 -16.72
N ARG A 270 14.64 2.77 -16.32
CA ARG A 270 13.63 1.78 -15.94
C ARG A 270 13.65 1.44 -14.46
N ILE A 271 14.23 2.31 -13.65
CA ILE A 271 14.30 2.11 -12.20
C ILE A 271 13.49 3.21 -11.52
N MET A 272 12.67 2.82 -10.56
CA MET A 272 11.85 3.69 -9.72
C MET A 272 12.07 3.33 -8.25
N LEU A 273 11.71 4.22 -7.34
CA LEU A 273 11.79 4.00 -5.89
C LEU A 273 10.40 4.05 -5.28
N THR A 274 10.15 3.25 -4.23
CA THR A 274 8.86 3.20 -3.53
C THR A 274 9.02 2.91 -2.04
N THR A 275 8.02 3.30 -1.26
CA THR A 275 7.82 2.85 0.12
C THR A 275 7.01 1.55 0.20
N ASP A 276 6.23 1.22 -0.82
CA ASP A 276 5.33 0.06 -0.96
C ASP A 276 4.21 -0.02 0.09
N ALA A 277 4.34 0.42 1.18
CA ALA A 277 3.61 0.63 2.42
C ALA A 277 4.52 0.26 3.60
N SER A 278 4.45 1.07 4.62
CA SER A 278 5.21 0.84 5.86
C SER A 278 4.29 1.01 7.06
N SER A 279 4.74 0.58 8.22
CA SER A 279 3.98 0.83 9.45
C SER A 279 3.88 2.34 9.72
N PRO A 280 2.84 2.79 10.44
CA PRO A 280 2.71 4.20 10.82
C PRO A 280 3.94 4.74 11.56
N LEU A 281 4.56 3.92 12.40
CA LEU A 281 5.77 4.28 13.13
C LEU A 281 6.94 4.58 12.19
N PHE A 282 7.10 3.81 11.11
CA PHE A 282 8.17 4.04 10.13
C PHE A 282 8.05 5.42 9.48
N TYR A 283 6.84 5.81 9.07
CA TYR A 283 6.63 7.11 8.44
C TYR A 283 6.83 8.27 9.41
N GLU A 284 6.43 8.12 10.67
CA GLU A 284 6.63 9.14 11.71
C GLU A 284 8.12 9.33 12.03
N GLU A 285 8.91 8.25 12.06
CA GLU A 285 10.34 8.29 12.42
C GLU A 285 11.24 8.69 11.26
N PHE A 286 10.94 8.23 10.05
CA PHE A 286 11.86 8.32 8.92
C PHE A 286 11.35 9.22 7.79
N GLY A 287 10.04 9.28 7.56
CA GLY A 287 9.45 9.96 6.43
C GLY A 287 8.93 9.01 5.36
N ALA A 288 8.59 9.54 4.19
CA ALA A 288 7.99 8.81 3.06
C ALA A 288 8.98 8.71 1.87
N THR A 289 8.59 9.20 0.69
CA THR A 289 9.46 9.18 -0.50
C THR A 289 10.75 9.99 -0.30
N ASP A 290 10.73 11.04 0.51
CA ASP A 290 11.91 11.82 0.89
C ASP A 290 12.96 10.96 1.62
N HIS A 291 12.53 10.09 2.54
CA HIS A 291 13.42 9.14 3.22
C HIS A 291 14.04 8.13 2.24
N VAL A 292 13.23 7.55 1.34
CA VAL A 292 13.74 6.60 0.33
C VAL A 292 14.79 7.26 -0.56
N LEU A 293 14.54 8.51 -0.95
CA LEU A 293 15.45 9.31 -1.75
C LEU A 293 16.73 9.65 -0.97
N GLU A 294 16.61 10.07 0.29
CA GLU A 294 17.75 10.34 1.17
C GLU A 294 18.63 9.11 1.36
N THR A 295 18.00 7.95 1.58
CA THR A 295 18.68 6.66 1.72
C THR A 295 19.45 6.33 0.44
N ALA A 296 18.83 6.50 -0.73
CA ALA A 296 19.50 6.24 -2.01
C ALA A 296 20.73 7.14 -2.22
N ILE A 297 20.63 8.41 -1.91
CA ILE A 297 21.74 9.37 -2.03
C ILE A 297 22.87 9.02 -1.03
N LYS A 298 22.52 8.70 0.22
CA LYS A 298 23.49 8.26 1.24
C LYS A 298 24.24 6.99 0.85
N GLN A 299 23.62 6.11 0.07
CA GLN A 299 24.24 4.88 -0.47
C GLN A 299 25.11 5.16 -1.72
N GLY A 300 25.30 6.41 -2.09
CA GLY A 300 26.21 6.82 -3.17
C GLY A 300 25.57 6.92 -4.56
N LEU A 301 24.24 6.92 -4.64
CA LEU A 301 23.57 7.25 -5.90
C LEU A 301 23.74 8.73 -6.21
N ASP A 302 24.02 9.05 -7.48
CA ASP A 302 24.02 10.44 -7.94
C ASP A 302 22.66 11.10 -7.64
N PRO A 303 22.63 12.27 -6.99
CA PRO A 303 21.37 12.91 -6.60
C PRO A 303 20.42 13.14 -7.77
N ILE A 304 20.90 13.59 -8.93
CA ILE A 304 20.03 13.86 -10.09
C ILE A 304 19.39 12.57 -10.59
N MET A 305 20.16 11.47 -10.63
CA MET A 305 19.61 10.14 -10.96
C MET A 305 18.56 9.71 -9.94
N ALA A 306 18.82 9.91 -8.64
CA ALA A 306 17.90 9.55 -7.58
C ALA A 306 16.58 10.33 -7.69
N TYR A 307 16.62 11.65 -7.91
CA TYR A 307 15.41 12.46 -8.14
C TYR A 307 14.62 11.99 -9.36
N ARG A 308 15.28 11.61 -10.45
CA ARG A 308 14.59 11.06 -11.63
C ARG A 308 13.82 9.79 -11.32
N MET A 309 14.31 8.94 -10.42
CA MET A 309 13.64 7.68 -10.02
C MET A 309 12.35 7.89 -9.23
N VAL A 310 12.15 9.07 -8.63
CA VAL A 310 10.94 9.44 -7.89
C VAL A 310 10.16 10.58 -8.55
N THR A 311 10.45 10.93 -9.78
CA THR A 311 9.77 12.00 -10.52
C THR A 311 9.46 11.58 -11.95
N ILE A 312 10.39 11.81 -12.89
CA ILE A 312 10.15 11.59 -14.32
C ILE A 312 10.07 10.11 -14.70
N ASN A 313 10.83 9.21 -14.05
CA ASN A 313 10.79 7.79 -14.40
C ASN A 313 9.41 7.15 -14.14
N PRO A 314 8.78 7.31 -12.95
CA PRO A 314 7.41 6.84 -12.74
C PRO A 314 6.40 7.54 -13.67
N ALA A 315 6.54 8.85 -13.91
CA ALA A 315 5.66 9.57 -14.82
C ALA A 315 5.71 8.98 -16.25
N VAL A 316 6.91 8.72 -16.77
CA VAL A 316 7.11 8.06 -18.09
C VAL A 316 6.58 6.63 -18.09
N TYR A 317 6.83 5.88 -17.01
CA TYR A 317 6.30 4.51 -16.89
C TYR A 317 4.78 4.47 -17.07
N PHE A 318 4.05 5.34 -16.37
CA PHE A 318 2.59 5.40 -16.48
C PHE A 318 2.07 6.21 -17.69
N GLY A 319 2.94 6.80 -18.52
CA GLY A 319 2.56 7.65 -19.64
C GLY A 319 1.97 9.01 -19.19
N MET A 320 2.30 9.46 -17.98
CA MET A 320 1.78 10.66 -17.33
C MET A 320 2.79 11.83 -17.34
N ASP A 321 3.91 11.71 -18.04
CA ASP A 321 4.97 12.73 -18.07
C ASP A 321 4.56 14.05 -18.73
N HIS A 322 3.41 14.07 -19.38
CA HIS A 322 2.74 15.28 -19.87
C HIS A 322 1.91 16.00 -18.78
N GLU A 323 1.64 15.36 -17.64
CA GLU A 323 0.88 15.88 -16.51
C GLU A 323 1.74 16.12 -15.26
N VAL A 324 2.59 15.15 -14.88
CA VAL A 324 3.36 15.12 -13.62
C VAL A 324 4.84 14.76 -13.85
N GLY A 325 5.64 14.83 -12.80
CA GLY A 325 7.02 14.31 -12.76
C GLY A 325 8.08 15.25 -13.31
N GLY A 326 7.73 16.47 -13.75
CA GLY A 326 8.71 17.43 -14.24
C GLY A 326 8.23 18.88 -14.21
N ILE A 327 9.16 19.82 -14.18
CA ILE A 327 8.87 21.26 -14.22
C ILE A 327 8.92 21.73 -15.67
N ALA A 328 7.75 21.80 -16.30
CA ALA A 328 7.59 22.30 -17.67
C ALA A 328 6.18 22.88 -17.89
N PRO A 329 5.99 23.82 -18.83
CA PRO A 329 4.68 24.41 -19.09
C PRO A 329 3.60 23.36 -19.38
N GLY A 330 2.41 23.57 -18.80
CA GLY A 330 1.24 22.71 -18.96
C GLY A 330 1.14 21.58 -17.94
N ARG A 331 2.22 21.18 -17.23
CA ARG A 331 2.21 20.17 -16.15
C ARG A 331 1.52 20.72 -14.90
N TYR A 332 1.06 19.84 -14.02
CA TYR A 332 0.64 20.27 -12.69
C TYR A 332 1.76 21.04 -12.00
N ALA A 333 1.38 22.10 -11.32
CA ALA A 333 2.30 22.90 -10.52
C ALA A 333 2.59 22.18 -9.19
N ASP A 334 3.36 21.10 -9.29
CA ASP A 334 3.86 20.27 -8.20
C ASP A 334 5.35 20.54 -8.04
N ILE A 335 5.70 21.36 -7.06
CA ILE A 335 7.03 21.93 -6.93
C ILE A 335 7.46 21.87 -5.48
N LEU A 336 8.71 21.45 -5.27
CA LEU A 336 9.34 21.41 -3.96
C LEU A 336 10.51 22.37 -3.93
N VAL A 337 10.65 23.07 -2.82
CA VAL A 337 11.82 23.91 -2.54
C VAL A 337 12.66 23.23 -1.49
N LEU A 338 13.90 22.93 -1.83
CA LEU A 338 14.85 22.21 -0.99
C LEU A 338 16.00 23.12 -0.59
N LYS A 339 16.66 22.78 0.51
CA LYS A 339 17.94 23.38 0.89
C LYS A 339 19.00 23.10 -0.17
N ASP A 340 19.13 21.85 -0.59
CA ASP A 340 20.04 21.34 -1.61
C ASP A 340 19.57 19.93 -2.06
N LEU A 341 20.27 19.30 -3.02
CA LEU A 341 19.90 17.98 -3.53
C LEU A 341 20.21 16.81 -2.58
N VAL A 342 21.01 16.99 -1.54
CA VAL A 342 21.34 15.90 -0.60
C VAL A 342 20.42 15.87 0.62
N HIS A 343 19.56 16.88 0.77
CA HIS A 343 18.52 16.98 1.80
C HIS A 343 17.15 17.04 1.13
N PRO A 344 16.54 15.90 0.83
CA PRO A 344 15.32 15.83 0.01
C PRO A 344 14.03 16.23 0.73
N THR A 345 14.03 16.36 2.06
CA THR A 345 12.86 16.86 2.79
C THR A 345 12.62 18.34 2.48
N PRO A 346 11.46 18.72 1.92
CA PRO A 346 11.23 20.07 1.43
C PRO A 346 11.02 21.10 2.53
N GLU A 347 11.52 22.32 2.30
CA GLU A 347 11.18 23.49 3.10
C GLU A 347 9.85 24.12 2.68
N LEU A 348 9.44 23.95 1.40
CA LEU A 348 8.17 24.42 0.86
C LEU A 348 7.62 23.35 -0.11
N VAL A 349 6.33 23.08 -0.01
CA VAL A 349 5.61 22.20 -0.92
C VAL A 349 4.51 22.98 -1.62
N ILE A 350 4.56 23.00 -2.94
CA ILE A 350 3.47 23.47 -3.81
C ILE A 350 2.89 22.23 -4.50
N SER A 351 1.60 22.03 -4.36
CA SER A 351 0.86 20.97 -5.07
C SER A 351 -0.40 21.55 -5.70
N LYS A 352 -0.65 21.18 -6.97
CA LYS A 352 -1.73 21.76 -7.78
C LYS A 352 -1.74 23.31 -7.70
N GLY A 353 -0.56 23.93 -7.75
CA GLY A 353 -0.40 25.39 -7.75
C GLY A 353 -0.69 26.09 -6.43
N ARG A 354 -0.91 25.39 -5.34
CA ARG A 354 -1.15 25.94 -4.00
C ARG A 354 0.00 25.56 -3.05
N ILE A 355 0.40 26.48 -2.20
CA ILE A 355 1.33 26.20 -1.12
C ILE A 355 0.59 25.36 -0.08
N ILE A 356 1.04 24.11 0.13
CA ILE A 356 0.38 23.13 0.99
C ILE A 356 1.11 22.93 2.31
N ALA A 357 2.46 23.02 2.29
CA ALA A 357 3.25 22.84 3.50
C ALA A 357 4.49 23.74 3.50
N GLU A 358 4.88 24.14 4.70
CA GLU A 358 6.12 24.87 4.96
C GLU A 358 6.87 24.23 6.13
N HIS A 359 8.17 23.98 5.96
CA HIS A 359 9.04 23.37 6.97
C HIS A 359 8.43 22.08 7.55
N SER A 360 7.95 21.20 6.67
CA SER A 360 7.28 19.93 6.99
C SER A 360 6.00 20.05 7.83
N ASN A 361 5.38 21.23 7.87
CA ASN A 361 4.07 21.42 8.49
C ASN A 361 3.04 21.77 7.42
N LEU A 362 1.91 21.08 7.44
CA LEU A 362 0.76 21.45 6.60
C LEU A 362 0.25 22.83 7.01
N ILE A 363 -0.13 23.65 6.02
CA ILE A 363 -0.78 24.94 6.25
C ILE A 363 -2.19 24.73 6.76
N GLU A 364 -2.92 23.80 6.14
CA GLU A 364 -4.26 23.40 6.52
C GLU A 364 -4.40 21.85 6.34
N PRO A 365 -5.22 21.20 7.17
CA PRO A 365 -5.59 19.80 6.96
C PRO A 365 -6.28 19.61 5.60
N PHE A 366 -6.21 18.41 5.05
CA PHE A 366 -6.90 18.08 3.81
C PHE A 366 -8.42 18.15 3.99
N PRO A 367 -9.16 18.75 3.04
CA PRO A 367 -10.61 18.92 3.14
C PRO A 367 -11.32 17.57 2.92
N TRP A 368 -11.52 16.79 3.97
CA TRP A 368 -12.22 15.51 3.90
C TRP A 368 -13.34 15.44 4.92
N GLU A 369 -14.55 15.22 4.44
CA GLU A 369 -15.72 14.92 5.23
C GLU A 369 -16.47 13.76 4.56
N GLY A 370 -16.83 12.72 5.32
CA GLY A 370 -17.77 11.72 4.78
C GLY A 370 -17.25 10.29 4.65
N TRP A 371 -16.44 9.82 5.58
CA TRP A 371 -16.11 8.38 5.65
C TRP A 371 -17.36 7.51 5.73
N GLU A 372 -18.44 7.98 6.37
CA GLU A 372 -19.72 7.29 6.51
C GLU A 372 -20.40 6.99 5.17
N ALA A 373 -20.13 7.78 4.14
CA ALA A 373 -20.65 7.56 2.79
C ALA A 373 -20.01 6.32 2.11
N PHE A 374 -18.84 5.93 2.56
CA PHE A 374 -18.03 4.84 1.99
C PHE A 374 -17.87 3.66 2.94
N PHE A 375 -17.83 3.90 4.25
CA PHE A 375 -17.70 2.89 5.30
C PHE A 375 -18.85 3.05 6.30
N PRO A 376 -19.94 2.30 6.13
CA PRO A 376 -21.07 2.37 7.05
C PRO A 376 -20.65 1.85 8.45
N SER A 377 -21.32 2.37 9.49
CA SER A 377 -21.05 2.05 10.90
C SER A 377 -21.30 0.58 11.30
N ALA A 378 -21.75 -0.26 10.38
CA ALA A 378 -21.99 -1.70 10.58
C ALA A 378 -21.32 -2.51 9.49
N SER A 379 -20.00 -2.60 9.53
CA SER A 379 -19.20 -3.39 8.56
C SER A 379 -19.16 -4.89 8.87
N PHE A 380 -19.61 -5.30 10.06
CA PHE A 380 -19.60 -6.68 10.54
C PHE A 380 -20.96 -7.12 11.03
N SER A 381 -21.26 -8.43 10.92
CA SER A 381 -22.42 -9.03 11.56
C SER A 381 -22.33 -8.88 13.08
N ARG A 382 -23.37 -8.33 13.72
CA ARG A 382 -23.43 -8.15 15.17
C ARG A 382 -23.79 -9.48 15.90
N ARG A 383 -23.07 -10.54 15.59
CA ARG A 383 -23.24 -11.82 16.24
C ARG A 383 -22.54 -11.82 17.59
N ASP A 384 -23.24 -12.23 18.67
CA ASP A 384 -22.62 -12.41 19.98
C ASP A 384 -21.78 -13.70 20.03
N TRP A 385 -20.53 -13.59 20.39
CA TRP A 385 -19.57 -14.69 20.52
C TRP A 385 -19.32 -15.09 21.99
N SER A 386 -19.94 -14.42 22.98
CA SER A 386 -19.65 -14.59 24.41
C SER A 386 -19.80 -16.03 24.92
N ALA A 387 -20.75 -16.80 24.39
CA ALA A 387 -20.97 -18.19 24.78
C ALA A 387 -20.24 -19.21 23.89
N LYS A 388 -19.31 -18.76 23.03
CA LYS A 388 -18.81 -19.56 21.90
C LYS A 388 -17.32 -19.86 21.94
N GLY A 389 -16.69 -19.81 23.10
CA GLY A 389 -15.28 -20.19 23.29
C GLY A 389 -14.95 -21.56 22.71
N HIS A 390 -15.90 -22.52 22.76
CA HIS A 390 -15.74 -23.84 22.15
C HIS A 390 -15.53 -23.80 20.62
N LEU A 391 -15.90 -22.72 19.95
CA LEU A 391 -15.67 -22.56 18.51
C LEU A 391 -14.19 -22.31 18.17
N PHE A 392 -13.37 -21.91 19.12
CA PHE A 392 -11.93 -21.70 18.94
C PHE A 392 -11.09 -22.93 19.27
N GLN A 393 -11.72 -23.99 19.77
CA GLN A 393 -11.08 -25.22 20.20
C GLN A 393 -11.16 -26.29 19.12
N ILE A 394 -10.22 -27.22 19.16
CA ILE A 394 -10.15 -28.37 18.26
C ILE A 394 -10.64 -29.59 19.06
N ALA A 395 -11.74 -30.18 18.62
CA ALA A 395 -12.32 -31.36 19.24
C ALA A 395 -11.82 -32.66 18.57
N SER A 396 -11.60 -33.70 19.37
CA SER A 396 -11.28 -35.05 18.89
C SER A 396 -11.77 -36.11 19.87
N SER A 397 -12.21 -37.27 19.35
CA SER A 397 -12.54 -38.44 20.16
C SER A 397 -11.32 -39.29 20.52
N GLU A 398 -10.17 -39.04 19.92
CA GLU A 398 -8.93 -39.76 20.15
C GLU A 398 -8.26 -39.30 21.45
N LYS A 399 -7.26 -40.05 21.95
CA LYS A 399 -6.46 -39.63 23.11
C LYS A 399 -5.39 -38.57 22.77
N SER A 400 -4.99 -38.52 21.52
CA SER A 400 -4.06 -37.52 20.99
C SER A 400 -4.29 -37.30 19.50
N ILE A 401 -3.89 -36.15 18.99
CA ILE A 401 -4.01 -35.80 17.57
C ILE A 401 -2.73 -35.18 17.09
N THR A 402 -2.25 -35.61 15.91
CA THR A 402 -1.17 -34.93 15.19
C THR A 402 -1.77 -33.83 14.32
N PHE A 403 -1.49 -32.56 14.66
CA PHE A 403 -2.14 -31.42 14.05
C PHE A 403 -1.17 -30.56 13.25
N PRO A 404 -1.58 -30.05 12.05
CA PRO A 404 -0.76 -29.13 11.25
C PRO A 404 -0.73 -27.75 11.90
N THR A 405 0.39 -27.42 12.51
CA THR A 405 0.60 -26.19 13.25
C THR A 405 1.33 -25.16 12.38
N ILE A 406 0.88 -23.91 12.38
CA ILE A 406 1.52 -22.79 11.70
C ILE A 406 2.62 -22.23 12.61
N LYS A 407 3.88 -22.44 12.25
CA LYS A 407 5.01 -21.87 12.96
C LYS A 407 5.48 -20.58 12.31
N LEU A 408 5.56 -19.50 13.08
CA LEU A 408 6.17 -18.25 12.64
C LEU A 408 7.69 -18.39 12.60
N ILE A 409 8.29 -17.97 11.50
CA ILE A 409 9.74 -17.88 11.30
C ILE A 409 10.20 -16.43 11.38
N ASN A 410 9.37 -15.52 10.89
CA ASN A 410 9.46 -14.06 11.04
C ASN A 410 8.03 -13.49 10.95
N PRO A 411 7.80 -12.17 10.95
CA PRO A 411 6.44 -11.61 10.89
C PRO A 411 5.59 -12.08 9.71
N VAL A 412 6.22 -12.52 8.62
CA VAL A 412 5.57 -12.84 7.34
C VAL A 412 5.71 -14.33 6.96
N ILE A 413 6.88 -14.91 7.20
CA ILE A 413 7.20 -16.28 6.78
C ILE A 413 6.77 -17.28 7.84
N THR A 414 6.08 -18.33 7.40
CA THR A 414 5.61 -19.43 8.24
C THR A 414 6.19 -20.76 7.77
N ARG A 415 5.99 -21.80 8.57
CA ARG A 415 6.22 -23.19 8.21
C ARG A 415 5.13 -24.08 8.77
N ILE A 416 4.90 -25.24 8.12
CA ILE A 416 4.05 -26.30 8.67
C ILE A 416 4.90 -27.13 9.61
N GLU A 417 4.46 -27.25 10.87
CA GLU A 417 4.97 -28.26 11.82
C GLU A 417 3.87 -29.20 12.23
N TRP A 418 4.12 -30.51 12.13
CA TRP A 418 3.18 -31.53 12.58
C TRP A 418 3.49 -31.84 14.05
N VAL A 419 2.59 -31.40 14.96
CA VAL A 419 2.77 -31.54 16.41
C VAL A 419 1.73 -32.48 16.98
N ASN A 420 2.13 -33.41 17.84
CA ASN A 420 1.21 -34.32 18.52
C ASN A 420 0.72 -33.68 19.83
N PHE A 421 -0.58 -33.41 19.89
CA PHE A 421 -1.25 -32.83 21.05
C PHE A 421 -2.09 -33.88 21.79
N ILE A 422 -2.13 -33.76 23.12
CA ILE A 422 -2.98 -34.59 23.97
C ILE A 422 -4.41 -34.03 23.90
N ILE A 423 -5.40 -34.93 23.91
CA ILE A 423 -6.80 -34.59 24.04
C ILE A 423 -7.22 -34.78 25.50
N LYS A 424 -7.78 -33.74 26.12
CA LYS A 424 -8.37 -33.75 27.45
C LYS A 424 -9.84 -33.35 27.35
N ASP A 425 -10.72 -34.13 27.93
CA ASP A 425 -12.18 -33.90 27.90
C ASP A 425 -12.74 -33.69 26.49
N GLY A 426 -12.18 -34.40 25.48
CA GLY A 426 -12.61 -34.32 24.09
C GLY A 426 -12.04 -33.11 23.31
N LEU A 427 -11.19 -32.29 23.92
CA LEU A 427 -10.61 -31.08 23.36
C LEU A 427 -9.08 -31.13 23.35
N LEU A 428 -8.47 -30.50 22.33
CA LEU A 428 -7.02 -30.37 22.22
C LEU A 428 -6.49 -29.49 23.36
N ASP A 429 -5.53 -30.04 24.11
CA ASP A 429 -4.80 -29.33 25.16
C ASP A 429 -3.49 -28.79 24.59
N LEU A 430 -3.33 -27.45 24.61
CA LEU A 430 -2.07 -26.81 24.20
C LEU A 430 -0.89 -27.14 25.11
N GLY A 431 -1.17 -27.71 26.32
CA GLY A 431 -0.17 -27.97 27.35
C GLY A 431 0.37 -26.71 27.99
N GLY A 432 1.25 -26.89 28.98
CA GLY A 432 2.02 -25.79 29.58
C GLY A 432 3.23 -25.38 28.70
N GLY A 433 3.37 -25.99 27.53
CA GLY A 433 4.51 -25.80 26.63
C GLY A 433 4.58 -24.42 26.00
N GLU A 434 5.77 -23.98 25.76
CA GLU A 434 6.08 -22.64 25.29
C GLU A 434 5.60 -22.42 23.83
N GLY A 435 4.89 -21.30 23.63
CA GLY A 435 4.71 -20.70 22.33
C GLY A 435 3.54 -21.17 21.48
N PHE A 436 2.64 -22.05 21.97
CA PHE A 436 1.42 -22.40 21.23
C PHE A 436 0.22 -21.56 21.64
N CYS A 437 -0.54 -21.09 20.63
CA CYS A 437 -1.86 -20.47 20.79
C CYS A 437 -2.87 -21.13 19.85
N PHE A 438 -4.14 -21.17 20.27
CA PHE A 438 -5.23 -21.35 19.32
C PHE A 438 -5.23 -20.22 18.31
N LEU A 439 -5.61 -20.54 17.10
CA LEU A 439 -5.75 -19.63 15.97
C LEU A 439 -7.12 -19.84 15.35
N ALA A 440 -7.81 -18.78 15.01
CA ALA A 440 -9.06 -18.88 14.25
C ALA A 440 -9.14 -17.75 13.22
N LEU A 441 -9.65 -18.08 12.04
CA LEU A 441 -10.11 -17.10 11.06
C LEU A 441 -11.64 -17.22 10.97
N ILE A 442 -12.33 -16.13 11.25
CA ILE A 442 -13.78 -16.09 11.41
C ILE A 442 -14.34 -15.22 10.30
N ASN A 443 -15.31 -15.75 9.56
CA ASN A 443 -16.01 -14.97 8.55
C ASN A 443 -16.72 -13.77 9.17
N ARG A 444 -16.56 -12.60 8.58
CA ARG A 444 -17.15 -11.33 9.07
C ARG A 444 -18.67 -11.37 9.19
N ASP A 445 -19.34 -12.22 8.40
CA ASP A 445 -20.79 -12.48 8.50
C ASP A 445 -21.12 -13.60 9.50
N GLY A 446 -20.12 -14.27 10.08
CA GLY A 446 -20.28 -15.37 11.01
C GLY A 446 -20.77 -16.67 10.38
N LYS A 447 -20.53 -16.89 9.08
CA LYS A 447 -21.00 -18.09 8.35
C LYS A 447 -20.09 -19.31 8.53
N TRP A 448 -18.80 -19.10 8.79
CA TRP A 448 -17.81 -20.15 8.96
C TRP A 448 -16.66 -19.73 9.88
N VAL A 449 -15.93 -20.72 10.38
CA VAL A 449 -14.68 -20.53 11.12
C VAL A 449 -13.65 -21.57 10.67
N THR A 450 -12.42 -21.14 10.45
CA THR A 450 -11.25 -22.01 10.31
C THR A 450 -10.51 -22.01 11.64
N ASN A 451 -10.30 -23.19 12.23
CA ASN A 451 -9.52 -23.35 13.45
C ASN A 451 -8.10 -23.81 13.13
N GLY A 452 -7.14 -23.40 13.92
CA GLY A 452 -5.75 -23.79 13.79
C GLY A 452 -4.99 -23.65 15.11
N ILE A 453 -3.70 -23.90 15.02
CA ILE A 453 -2.73 -23.64 16.08
C ILE A 453 -1.58 -22.86 15.46
N ILE A 454 -1.15 -21.82 16.17
CA ILE A 454 0.03 -21.03 15.82
C ILE A 454 1.11 -21.19 16.88
N GLN A 455 2.36 -21.30 16.45
CA GLN A 455 3.54 -21.33 17.30
C GLN A 455 4.41 -20.11 17.06
N GLY A 456 4.95 -19.52 18.14
CA GLY A 456 5.88 -18.39 18.05
C GLY A 456 5.22 -17.02 18.06
N PHE A 457 3.92 -16.94 18.37
CA PHE A 457 3.21 -15.65 18.50
C PHE A 457 3.32 -15.05 19.93
N GLY A 458 3.84 -15.81 20.88
CA GLY A 458 3.87 -15.41 22.30
C GLY A 458 2.70 -15.97 23.10
N ALA A 459 2.53 -15.49 24.34
CA ALA A 459 1.58 -16.04 25.32
C ALA A 459 0.44 -15.04 25.60
N VAL A 460 -0.34 -14.69 24.58
CA VAL A 460 -1.54 -13.85 24.73
C VAL A 460 -2.73 -14.69 25.24
N GLU A 461 -3.56 -14.15 26.15
CA GLU A 461 -4.77 -14.83 26.58
C GLU A 461 -5.82 -14.86 25.46
N GLY A 462 -6.17 -13.71 24.91
CA GLY A 462 -7.05 -13.56 23.77
C GLY A 462 -6.80 -12.26 23.03
N LEU A 463 -6.59 -12.36 21.74
CA LEU A 463 -6.43 -11.25 20.81
C LEU A 463 -7.31 -11.48 19.60
N ALA A 464 -7.93 -10.42 19.07
CA ALA A 464 -8.64 -10.44 17.81
C ALA A 464 -8.24 -9.25 16.95
N SER A 465 -8.17 -9.45 15.63
CA SER A 465 -7.82 -8.43 14.64
C SER A 465 -8.68 -8.57 13.39
N SER A 466 -9.31 -7.48 12.96
CA SER A 466 -9.95 -7.39 11.64
C SER A 466 -8.96 -6.95 10.55
N PHE A 467 -7.74 -6.52 10.92
CA PHE A 467 -6.71 -6.06 10.01
C PHE A 467 -6.03 -7.23 9.31
N ASN A 468 -6.54 -7.65 8.16
CA ASN A 468 -5.91 -8.65 7.30
C ASN A 468 -6.47 -8.61 5.87
N THR A 469 -5.70 -9.14 4.90
CA THR A 469 -6.04 -9.12 3.47
C THR A 469 -7.23 -10.00 3.08
N ALA A 470 -7.68 -10.91 3.95
CA ALA A 470 -8.92 -11.65 3.74
C ALA A 470 -10.16 -10.83 4.15
N THR A 471 -9.99 -9.68 4.79
CA THR A 471 -11.05 -8.83 5.37
C THR A 471 -11.95 -9.55 6.39
N GLU A 472 -11.44 -10.58 7.03
CA GLU A 472 -12.11 -11.42 8.02
C GLU A 472 -11.61 -11.09 9.44
N ILE A 473 -12.05 -11.81 10.46
CA ILE A 473 -11.58 -11.61 11.84
C ILE A 473 -10.60 -12.73 12.19
N LEU A 474 -9.35 -12.36 12.46
CA LEU A 474 -8.32 -13.26 12.97
C LEU A 474 -8.35 -13.23 14.51
N ALA A 475 -8.41 -14.40 15.15
CA ALA A 475 -8.33 -14.52 16.60
C ALA A 475 -7.17 -15.43 17.01
N ILE A 476 -6.39 -15.01 18.00
CA ILE A 476 -5.22 -15.74 18.52
C ILE A 476 -5.25 -15.69 20.04
N GLY A 477 -5.04 -16.83 20.71
CA GLY A 477 -4.98 -16.83 22.16
C GLY A 477 -4.86 -18.21 22.80
N ARG A 478 -4.56 -18.22 24.08
CA ARG A 478 -4.47 -19.44 24.89
C ARG A 478 -5.79 -19.76 25.63
N LYS A 479 -6.64 -18.74 25.82
CA LYS A 479 -7.92 -18.85 26.51
C LYS A 479 -9.08 -18.57 25.53
N PRO A 480 -9.87 -19.60 25.16
CA PRO A 480 -10.97 -19.44 24.23
C PRO A 480 -12.00 -18.38 24.65
N GLU A 481 -12.22 -18.20 25.97
CA GLU A 481 -13.12 -17.17 26.50
C GLU A 481 -12.58 -15.76 26.27
N ALA A 482 -11.27 -15.56 26.43
CA ALA A 482 -10.62 -14.27 26.14
C ALA A 482 -10.62 -13.98 24.64
N MET A 483 -10.44 -14.99 23.79
CA MET A 483 -10.58 -14.88 22.32
C MET A 483 -12.02 -14.45 21.95
N SER A 484 -13.04 -15.08 22.54
CA SER A 484 -14.45 -14.69 22.35
C SER A 484 -14.70 -13.23 22.72
N ALA A 485 -14.21 -12.81 23.89
CA ALA A 485 -14.38 -11.45 24.36
C ALA A 485 -13.65 -10.43 23.45
N ALA A 486 -12.46 -10.78 22.97
CA ALA A 486 -11.72 -9.94 22.02
C ALA A 486 -12.46 -9.80 20.68
N VAL A 487 -13.02 -10.89 20.14
CA VAL A 487 -13.84 -10.86 18.92
C VAL A 487 -15.07 -9.98 19.10
N ASN A 488 -15.82 -10.14 20.21
CA ASN A 488 -16.98 -9.30 20.49
C ASN A 488 -16.60 -7.82 20.54
N ARG A 489 -15.48 -7.48 21.18
CA ARG A 489 -15.03 -6.09 21.25
C ARG A 489 -14.65 -5.53 19.89
N VAL A 490 -14.01 -6.32 19.01
CA VAL A 490 -13.76 -5.92 17.60
C VAL A 490 -15.07 -5.60 16.88
N LEU A 491 -16.11 -6.42 17.08
CA LEU A 491 -17.44 -6.17 16.49
C LEU A 491 -18.12 -4.92 17.03
N GLU A 492 -18.01 -4.67 18.35
CA GLU A 492 -18.57 -3.49 19.00
C GLU A 492 -17.98 -2.18 18.46
N ILE A 493 -16.66 -2.14 18.24
CA ILE A 493 -15.94 -0.95 17.75
C ILE A 493 -15.90 -0.86 16.23
N ASN A 494 -16.63 -1.74 15.52
CA ASN A 494 -16.69 -1.81 14.06
C ASN A 494 -15.33 -2.09 13.40
N GLY A 495 -14.49 -2.89 14.04
CA GLY A 495 -13.17 -3.29 13.55
C GLY A 495 -12.02 -2.73 14.40
N GLY A 496 -10.91 -3.46 14.37
CA GLY A 496 -9.72 -3.08 15.13
C GLY A 496 -8.85 -4.26 15.52
N ILE A 497 -7.85 -3.98 16.36
CA ILE A 497 -7.00 -4.95 17.05
C ILE A 497 -7.29 -4.82 18.55
N VAL A 498 -7.76 -5.90 19.16
CA VAL A 498 -8.18 -5.91 20.57
C VAL A 498 -7.53 -7.07 21.30
N ALA A 499 -7.03 -6.83 22.51
CA ALA A 499 -6.56 -7.89 23.40
C ALA A 499 -7.29 -7.85 24.74
N ILE A 500 -7.66 -9.04 25.22
CA ILE A 500 -8.32 -9.26 26.51
C ILE A 500 -7.42 -10.14 27.38
N GLU A 501 -7.17 -9.69 28.62
CA GLU A 501 -6.43 -10.43 29.64
C GLU A 501 -7.10 -10.30 30.99
N ASP A 502 -7.11 -11.38 31.77
CA ASP A 502 -7.80 -11.46 33.06
C ASP A 502 -9.25 -10.93 33.01
N GLY A 503 -9.93 -11.19 31.87
CA GLY A 503 -11.30 -10.75 31.61
C GLY A 503 -11.45 -9.24 31.41
N ARG A 504 -10.38 -8.49 31.17
CA ARG A 504 -10.36 -7.03 30.98
C ARG A 504 -9.73 -6.65 29.65
N LEU A 505 -10.13 -5.48 29.14
CA LEU A 505 -9.50 -4.86 27.99
C LEU A 505 -8.04 -4.49 28.31
N ALA A 506 -7.09 -5.12 27.64
CA ALA A 506 -5.66 -4.91 27.83
C ALA A 506 -5.03 -4.06 26.72
N TYR A 507 -5.59 -4.11 25.51
CA TYR A 507 -5.17 -3.29 24.37
C TYR A 507 -6.33 -3.08 23.40
N GLU A 508 -6.39 -1.89 22.78
CA GLU A 508 -7.37 -1.56 21.75
C GLU A 508 -6.80 -0.60 20.72
N PHE A 509 -6.94 -0.96 19.43
CA PHE A 509 -6.61 -0.14 18.29
C PHE A 509 -7.82 -0.12 17.32
N PRO A 510 -8.68 0.91 17.38
CA PRO A 510 -9.87 0.97 16.53
C PRO A 510 -9.53 1.18 15.05
N LEU A 511 -10.22 0.44 14.18
CA LEU A 511 -10.13 0.52 12.72
C LEU A 511 -11.53 0.60 12.13
N PRO A 512 -12.29 1.70 12.36
CA PRO A 512 -13.69 1.80 12.02
C PRO A 512 -13.96 1.82 10.51
N LEU A 513 -12.95 2.12 9.69
CA LEU A 513 -13.08 2.18 8.23
C LEU A 513 -12.92 0.77 7.64
N GLY A 514 -14.03 0.03 7.57
CA GLY A 514 -14.11 -1.32 7.03
C GLY A 514 -13.38 -2.40 7.85
N GLY A 515 -12.93 -2.09 9.05
CA GLY A 515 -12.12 -2.97 9.89
C GLY A 515 -10.62 -3.01 9.52
N MET A 516 -10.21 -2.18 8.59
CA MET A 516 -8.86 -2.17 8.03
C MET A 516 -8.09 -0.89 8.31
N MET A 517 -8.77 0.24 8.38
CA MET A 517 -8.15 1.56 8.50
C MET A 517 -8.76 2.36 9.65
N SER A 518 -7.93 3.21 10.23
CA SER A 518 -8.32 4.21 11.22
C SER A 518 -8.62 5.55 10.54
N ASP A 519 -9.47 6.35 11.16
CA ASP A 519 -9.77 7.74 10.80
C ASP A 519 -8.86 8.74 11.53
N LEU A 520 -7.95 8.26 12.36
CA LEU A 520 -7.02 9.09 13.13
C LEU A 520 -5.84 9.59 12.27
N PRO A 521 -5.23 10.72 12.63
CA PRO A 521 -3.97 11.19 12.05
C PRO A 521 -2.83 10.18 12.23
N LEU A 522 -1.90 10.14 11.26
CA LEU A 522 -0.82 9.14 11.21
C LEU A 522 0.01 9.06 12.51
N ARG A 523 0.36 10.18 13.12
CA ARG A 523 1.13 10.21 14.38
C ARG A 523 0.45 9.48 15.54
N HIS A 524 -0.90 9.49 15.61
CA HIS A 524 -1.63 8.74 16.64
C HIS A 524 -1.59 7.24 16.34
N LEU A 525 -1.59 6.88 15.06
CA LEU A 525 -1.44 5.49 14.64
C LEU A 525 -0.03 4.97 14.93
N ALA A 526 1.00 5.79 14.77
CA ALA A 526 2.37 5.46 15.16
C ALA A 526 2.48 5.17 16.66
N GLN A 527 1.84 5.98 17.51
CA GLN A 527 1.80 5.70 18.94
C GLN A 527 1.09 4.37 19.24
N LYS A 528 -0.04 4.09 18.59
CA LYS A 528 -0.76 2.82 18.74
C LYS A 528 0.06 1.62 18.27
N ASP A 529 0.85 1.77 17.22
CA ASP A 529 1.79 0.74 16.74
C ASP A 529 2.86 0.45 17.80
N VAL A 530 3.46 1.48 18.41
CA VAL A 530 4.41 1.31 19.54
C VAL A 530 3.77 0.55 20.71
N GLU A 531 2.57 0.97 21.14
CA GLU A 531 1.83 0.31 22.22
C GLU A 531 1.58 -1.18 21.90
N LEU A 532 1.23 -1.52 20.64
CA LEU A 532 1.02 -2.90 20.20
C LEU A 532 2.31 -3.72 20.26
N ARG A 533 3.41 -3.18 19.74
CA ARG A 533 4.73 -3.82 19.76
C ARG A 533 5.20 -4.11 21.18
N GLU A 534 5.07 -3.14 22.08
CA GLU A 534 5.39 -3.34 23.50
C GLU A 534 4.48 -4.36 24.17
N PHE A 535 3.15 -4.29 23.92
CA PHE A 535 2.19 -5.24 24.45
C PHE A 535 2.53 -6.68 24.09
N LEU A 536 2.83 -6.95 22.82
CA LEU A 536 3.15 -8.28 22.32
C LEU A 536 4.57 -8.73 22.71
N SER A 537 5.55 -7.84 22.70
CA SER A 537 6.93 -8.14 23.12
C SER A 537 6.99 -8.63 24.57
N ARG A 538 6.26 -7.98 25.49
CA ARG A 538 6.17 -8.41 26.92
C ARG A 538 5.56 -9.81 27.07
N ARG A 539 4.89 -10.34 26.05
CA ARG A 539 4.26 -11.68 25.99
C ARG A 539 5.05 -12.68 25.17
N GLY A 540 6.26 -12.31 24.77
CA GLY A 540 7.19 -13.18 24.08
C GLY A 540 7.02 -13.23 22.56
N TYR A 541 6.30 -12.28 21.93
CA TYR A 541 6.37 -12.09 20.48
C TYR A 541 7.77 -11.60 20.11
N PRO A 542 8.54 -12.36 19.29
CA PRO A 542 9.97 -12.12 19.15
C PRO A 542 10.33 -11.17 18.01
N TYR A 543 9.35 -10.71 17.23
CA TYR A 543 9.59 -9.95 16.01
C TYR A 543 9.25 -8.46 16.17
N HIS A 544 9.79 -7.62 15.30
CA HIS A 544 9.68 -6.17 15.43
C HIS A 544 8.36 -5.58 14.93
N ASP A 545 7.65 -6.26 14.01
CA ASP A 545 6.46 -5.68 13.38
C ASP A 545 5.27 -6.66 13.31
N PRO A 546 4.40 -6.66 14.35
CA PRO A 546 3.27 -7.57 14.44
C PRO A 546 2.15 -7.26 13.43
N LEU A 547 2.04 -6.04 12.91
CA LEU A 547 1.04 -5.68 11.91
C LEU A 547 1.17 -6.54 10.65
N TYR A 548 2.39 -6.85 10.23
CA TYR A 548 2.62 -7.73 9.09
C TYR A 548 2.22 -9.19 9.37
N THR A 549 2.30 -9.65 10.62
CA THR A 549 1.79 -10.98 10.96
C THR A 549 0.28 -11.03 10.80
N PHE A 550 -0.45 -10.04 11.29
CA PHE A 550 -1.91 -10.01 11.14
C PHE A 550 -2.33 -9.95 9.67
N ILE A 551 -1.72 -9.05 8.89
CA ILE A 551 -2.15 -8.81 7.52
C ILE A 551 -1.86 -9.99 6.59
N PHE A 552 -0.74 -10.70 6.80
CA PHE A 552 -0.28 -11.74 5.88
C PHE A 552 -0.56 -13.18 6.34
N LEU A 553 -0.97 -13.42 7.59
CA LEU A 553 -1.26 -14.77 8.03
C LEU A 553 -2.35 -15.49 7.22
N PRO A 554 -3.43 -14.81 6.76
CA PRO A 554 -4.42 -15.39 5.86
C PRO A 554 -4.03 -15.38 4.38
N ASN A 555 -2.87 -14.87 4.03
CA ASN A 555 -2.51 -14.54 2.65
C ASN A 555 -1.83 -15.72 1.94
N ASP A 556 -2.42 -16.21 0.86
CA ASP A 556 -2.00 -17.43 0.17
C ASP A 556 -1.04 -17.25 -1.02
N PHE A 557 -0.61 -16.04 -1.34
CA PHE A 557 0.50 -15.84 -2.29
C PHE A 557 1.88 -16.12 -1.66
N LEU A 558 1.94 -16.15 -0.33
CA LEU A 558 3.16 -16.50 0.41
C LEU A 558 3.25 -18.02 0.64
N PRO A 559 4.44 -18.63 0.56
CA PRO A 559 4.60 -20.08 0.66
C PRO A 559 4.32 -20.62 2.06
N ASP A 560 4.23 -21.97 2.13
CA ASP A 560 4.03 -22.79 3.32
C ASP A 560 2.64 -22.63 3.97
N ALA A 561 2.57 -22.65 5.31
CA ALA A 561 1.31 -22.74 6.05
C ALA A 561 0.56 -21.43 6.10
N ARG A 562 -0.73 -21.43 5.72
CA ARG A 562 -1.64 -20.29 5.84
C ARG A 562 -2.99 -20.74 6.42
N ILE A 563 -3.72 -19.76 6.95
CA ILE A 563 -5.11 -19.95 7.36
C ILE A 563 -5.99 -19.12 6.43
N ASN A 564 -6.95 -19.76 5.76
CA ASN A 564 -7.88 -19.06 4.87
C ASN A 564 -9.31 -19.64 4.96
N TYR A 565 -10.20 -19.21 4.08
CA TYR A 565 -11.59 -19.67 4.05
C TYR A 565 -11.76 -21.16 3.70
N LEU A 566 -10.75 -21.83 3.18
CA LEU A 566 -10.76 -23.28 2.93
C LEU A 566 -10.35 -24.07 4.16
N GLY A 567 -9.44 -23.51 4.98
CA GLY A 567 -8.86 -24.22 6.11
C GLY A 567 -7.44 -23.79 6.44
N ILE A 568 -6.69 -24.66 7.11
CA ILE A 568 -5.24 -24.59 7.18
C ILE A 568 -4.70 -25.19 5.88
N VAL A 569 -3.94 -24.41 5.13
CA VAL A 569 -3.51 -24.78 3.78
C VAL A 569 -1.98 -24.82 3.67
N ASP A 570 -1.49 -25.78 2.89
CA ASP A 570 -0.12 -25.85 2.39
C ASP A 570 -0.10 -25.23 1.00
N ILE A 571 0.39 -23.99 0.90
CA ILE A 571 0.40 -23.23 -0.35
C ILE A 571 1.31 -23.87 -1.39
N ARG A 572 2.48 -24.38 -0.99
CA ARG A 572 3.45 -25.00 -1.92
C ARG A 572 2.87 -26.21 -2.63
N ASN A 573 2.12 -27.04 -1.89
CA ASN A 573 1.55 -28.28 -2.40
C ASN A 573 0.07 -28.13 -2.82
N ASN A 574 -0.50 -26.92 -2.69
CA ASN A 574 -1.91 -26.62 -2.97
C ASN A 574 -2.86 -27.63 -2.28
N LYS A 575 -2.68 -27.82 -0.97
CA LYS A 575 -3.38 -28.83 -0.20
C LYS A 575 -4.03 -28.24 1.06
N VAL A 576 -5.32 -28.51 1.27
CA VAL A 576 -5.98 -28.27 2.55
C VAL A 576 -5.54 -29.35 3.53
N LEU A 577 -4.96 -28.95 4.65
CA LEU A 577 -4.46 -29.84 5.72
C LEU A 577 -5.49 -30.04 6.83
N TRP A 578 -6.32 -29.01 7.08
CA TRP A 578 -7.40 -29.01 8.05
C TRP A 578 -8.53 -28.12 7.52
N GLU A 579 -9.72 -28.68 7.36
CA GLU A 579 -10.84 -27.99 6.74
C GLU A 579 -11.49 -26.97 7.69
N ARG A 580 -12.11 -25.92 7.14
CA ARG A 580 -12.97 -25.00 7.88
C ARG A 580 -14.21 -25.72 8.39
N ARG A 581 -14.86 -25.10 9.35
CA ARG A 581 -16.18 -25.50 9.84
C ARG A 581 -17.22 -24.48 9.44
N ASP A 582 -18.25 -24.89 8.70
CA ASP A 582 -19.40 -24.05 8.43
C ASP A 582 -20.27 -23.94 9.68
N LEU A 583 -20.74 -22.73 9.96
CA LEU A 583 -21.60 -22.44 11.08
C LEU A 583 -23.02 -22.36 10.55
N GLU A 584 -23.83 -23.40 10.82
CA GLU A 584 -25.24 -23.42 10.44
C GLU A 584 -26.00 -22.22 11.00
N ASN A 585 -27.17 -21.88 10.39
CA ASN A 585 -28.05 -20.76 10.78
C ASN A 585 -28.66 -20.89 12.21
N SER A 586 -28.22 -21.85 12.99
CA SER A 586 -28.64 -22.12 14.36
C SER A 586 -27.83 -21.41 15.44
N LEU A 587 -27.21 -20.32 15.11
CA LEU A 587 -26.47 -19.51 16.07
C LEU A 587 -27.12 -18.14 16.26
#